data_3d96afdbe9dc20b30a517601d842aaaa
#
_entry.id   3d96afdbe9dc20b30a517601d842aaaa
#
_cell.length_a   1.000
_cell.length_b   1.000
_cell.length_c   1.000
_cell.angle_alpha   90.00
_cell.angle_beta   90.00
_cell.angle_gamma   90.00
#
_symmetry.space_group_name_H-M   'P 1'
#
loop_
_entity.id
_entity.type
_entity.pdbx_description
1 polymer ?
#
loop_
_entity_poly.entity_id
_entity_poly.type
_entity_poly.pdbx_seq_one_letter_code
_entity_poly.pdbx_strand_id
1 'polypeptide(L)'
;MNIKNNRKFMLIEPPFYRLYHDQFCLVKYPLALSYLSSSVIKNTDWSVQTYNADFNVKKKSFEPSSEYLSGKGFERYLSSLKDRSLPIWKEIKNSIEEYNPSIIGITTKSQNFTSATVVAKIAKEINPEIKIFVGVAHSTMNGLKVFECDEIDFACIGEGENTVVELLNALEKNIDLNSVNGIIFRDNNKTISTKPRAYIDNLDSLDFAFTHAPKILKDFDKYPKQAFGYIFGSRGCPYACTFCESKAMWTRKVRYRSPENIVAELKLMHEFGINQVNFDDDTFGVSKKNIKALNDLMHDELPNMTYTCETVVQLAKDENVVKDMKHGGCTGTYVGIESGNNEMLKKIKKTQTTDECIQAMRNLKKHGIDSHAFIMVGFPDETEETFKQTMDFIPKLKPDNVIFSVFTPYPGSDLFYKCQEDGIIDGDFDLSIYNHQSPLNCFTKNISKERFYELRKEADKFVERYNAKAKFKRGMKALKNIGIKATFRKVYSHFYSHFVRYIRT
;
A
#
# COMPACT_ATOMS: atom_id res chain seq x y z
N MET A 1 1.14 -26.57 22.46
CA MET A 1 2.32 -25.80 22.94
C MET A 1 1.85 -24.86 24.03
N ASN A 2 2.48 -24.83 25.21
CA ASN A 2 2.05 -23.89 26.25
C ASN A 2 2.58 -22.50 25.86
N ILE A 3 1.69 -21.59 25.46
CA ILE A 3 2.02 -20.20 25.06
C ILE A 3 2.86 -19.50 26.13
N LYS A 4 2.64 -19.82 27.43
CA LYS A 4 3.42 -19.26 28.53
C LYS A 4 4.91 -19.60 28.45
N ASN A 5 5.27 -20.73 27.84
CA ASN A 5 6.65 -21.21 27.73
C ASN A 5 7.32 -20.79 26.42
N ASN A 6 6.57 -20.24 25.46
CA ASN A 6 7.12 -19.79 24.18
C ASN A 6 6.46 -18.47 23.75
N ARG A 7 6.98 -17.35 24.28
CA ARG A 7 6.52 -15.99 23.97
C ARG A 7 7.15 -15.47 22.69
N LYS A 8 7.02 -16.21 21.60
CA LYS A 8 7.52 -15.81 20.27
C LYS A 8 6.36 -15.50 19.34
N PHE A 9 6.31 -14.26 18.89
CA PHE A 9 5.32 -13.74 17.95
C PHE A 9 6.00 -13.41 16.62
N MET A 10 5.53 -14.01 15.53
CA MET A 10 6.05 -13.73 14.18
C MET A 10 5.01 -12.98 13.38
N LEU A 11 5.39 -11.84 12.80
CA LEU A 11 4.56 -11.07 11.89
C LEU A 11 5.00 -11.28 10.46
N ILE A 12 4.09 -11.66 9.56
CA ILE A 12 4.40 -12.02 8.18
C ILE A 12 3.63 -11.13 7.21
N GLU A 13 4.36 -10.44 6.32
CA GLU A 13 3.81 -9.94 5.06
C GLU A 13 3.82 -11.10 4.06
N PRO A 14 2.66 -11.64 3.63
CA PRO A 14 2.63 -12.78 2.73
C PRO A 14 3.08 -12.39 1.33
N PRO A 15 3.59 -13.35 0.51
CA PRO A 15 4.08 -13.02 -0.82
C PRO A 15 2.94 -12.66 -1.75
N PHE A 16 3.16 -11.67 -2.61
CA PHE A 16 2.26 -11.26 -3.67
C PHE A 16 3.03 -10.99 -4.97
N TYR A 17 3.97 -10.06 -4.96
CA TYR A 17 4.73 -9.69 -6.15
C TYR A 17 5.64 -10.80 -6.66
N ARG A 18 6.26 -11.56 -5.76
CA ARG A 18 7.11 -12.71 -6.09
C ARG A 18 6.32 -13.87 -6.72
N LEU A 19 5.00 -13.92 -6.54
CA LEU A 19 4.15 -14.92 -7.18
C LEU A 19 3.92 -14.60 -8.67
N TYR A 20 4.03 -13.33 -9.09
CA TYR A 20 3.94 -12.94 -10.49
C TYR A 20 5.20 -13.26 -11.27
N HIS A 21 6.37 -13.15 -10.65
CA HIS A 21 7.65 -13.40 -11.30
C HIS A 21 8.76 -13.75 -10.31
N ASP A 22 9.53 -14.83 -10.57
CA ASP A 22 10.61 -15.32 -9.69
C ASP A 22 11.70 -14.29 -9.41
N GLN A 23 11.92 -13.39 -10.36
CA GLN A 23 12.97 -12.38 -10.24
C GLN A 23 12.49 -11.12 -9.49
N PHE A 24 11.21 -11.03 -9.17
CA PHE A 24 10.67 -9.88 -8.45
C PHE A 24 10.99 -9.96 -6.97
N CYS A 25 11.21 -8.78 -6.39
CA CYS A 25 11.45 -8.57 -4.98
C CYS A 25 10.94 -7.18 -4.61
N LEU A 26 9.97 -7.12 -3.70
CA LEU A 26 9.51 -5.83 -3.18
C LEU A 26 10.50 -5.32 -2.14
N VAL A 27 11.24 -4.27 -2.49
CA VAL A 27 12.21 -3.63 -1.62
C VAL A 27 11.52 -2.49 -0.85
N LYS A 28 10.60 -2.89 0.02
CA LYS A 28 9.92 -2.00 0.97
C LYS A 28 9.79 -2.75 2.29
N TYR A 29 10.21 -2.13 3.40
CA TYR A 29 9.98 -2.76 4.69
C TYR A 29 8.48 -2.70 5.05
N PRO A 30 7.97 -3.68 5.79
CA PRO A 30 6.54 -3.76 6.10
C PRO A 30 6.17 -2.78 7.22
N LEU A 31 5.91 -1.50 6.84
CA LEU A 31 5.67 -0.39 7.76
C LEU A 31 4.57 -0.69 8.80
N ALA A 32 3.42 -1.22 8.37
CA ALA A 32 2.32 -1.54 9.27
C ALA A 32 2.71 -2.60 10.32
N LEU A 33 3.42 -3.66 9.89
CA LEU A 33 3.90 -4.69 10.80
C LEU A 33 4.96 -4.17 11.76
N SER A 34 5.75 -3.18 11.33
CA SER A 34 6.75 -2.54 12.19
C SER A 34 6.12 -1.73 13.30
N TYR A 35 5.00 -1.02 13.06
CA TYR A 35 4.23 -0.37 14.12
C TYR A 35 3.64 -1.38 15.12
N LEU A 36 3.07 -2.49 14.63
CA LEU A 36 2.58 -3.57 15.49
C LEU A 36 3.69 -4.16 16.35
N SER A 37 4.84 -4.46 15.75
CA SER A 37 6.01 -4.99 16.45
C SER A 37 6.51 -4.03 17.53
N SER A 38 6.58 -2.74 17.23
CA SER A 38 6.99 -1.72 18.19
C SER A 38 6.04 -1.65 19.37
N SER A 39 4.71 -1.72 19.12
CA SER A 39 3.70 -1.75 20.18
C SER A 39 3.84 -2.98 21.08
N VAL A 40 4.13 -4.15 20.49
CA VAL A 40 4.33 -5.39 21.27
C VAL A 40 5.59 -5.30 22.13
N ILE A 41 6.72 -4.87 21.57
CA ILE A 41 7.98 -4.73 22.31
C ILE A 41 7.86 -3.76 23.47
N LYS A 42 7.18 -2.63 23.26
CA LYS A 42 7.00 -1.61 24.30
C LYS A 42 6.13 -2.07 25.47
N ASN A 43 5.13 -2.90 25.21
CA ASN A 43 4.05 -3.15 26.16
C ASN A 43 3.97 -4.61 26.62
N THR A 44 4.89 -5.48 26.20
CA THR A 44 4.89 -6.91 26.56
C THR A 44 6.31 -7.46 26.66
N ASP A 45 6.45 -8.65 27.23
CA ASP A 45 7.71 -9.42 27.26
C ASP A 45 7.82 -10.41 26.09
N TRP A 46 7.05 -10.25 25.04
CA TRP A 46 7.09 -11.12 23.87
C TRP A 46 8.26 -10.79 22.96
N SER A 47 8.95 -11.83 22.50
CA SER A 47 9.91 -11.71 21.41
C SER A 47 9.16 -11.60 20.09
N VAL A 48 9.53 -10.63 19.26
CA VAL A 48 8.88 -10.37 17.96
C VAL A 48 9.87 -10.50 16.83
N GLN A 49 9.45 -11.15 15.73
CA GLN A 49 10.14 -11.11 14.46
C GLN A 49 9.16 -10.72 13.35
N THR A 50 9.55 -9.77 12.51
CA THR A 50 8.81 -9.40 11.29
C THR A 50 9.50 -10.02 10.07
N TYR A 51 8.73 -10.70 9.23
CA TYR A 51 9.21 -11.32 8.00
C TYR A 51 8.41 -10.83 6.79
N ASN A 52 9.11 -10.29 5.81
CA ASN A 52 8.53 -9.90 4.53
C ASN A 52 8.83 -10.98 3.48
N ALA A 53 7.82 -11.78 3.13
CA ALA A 53 7.99 -12.85 2.15
C ALA A 53 8.10 -12.34 0.69
N ASP A 54 7.74 -11.09 0.42
CA ASP A 54 7.99 -10.46 -0.88
C ASP A 54 9.42 -9.91 -1.03
N PHE A 55 10.23 -9.90 0.04
CA PHE A 55 11.64 -9.52 -0.03
C PHE A 55 12.53 -10.73 -0.22
N ASN A 56 13.51 -10.63 -1.13
CA ASN A 56 14.60 -11.60 -1.26
C ASN A 56 15.84 -10.91 -1.81
N VAL A 57 16.92 -10.92 -1.02
CA VAL A 57 18.18 -10.26 -1.35
C VAL A 57 18.85 -10.72 -2.66
N LYS A 58 18.59 -11.97 -3.05
CA LYS A 58 19.13 -12.56 -4.29
C LYS A 58 18.36 -12.18 -5.55
N LYS A 59 17.24 -11.45 -5.39
CA LYS A 59 16.35 -11.07 -6.49
C LYS A 59 16.50 -9.60 -6.85
N LYS A 60 16.06 -9.25 -8.06
CA LYS A 60 16.07 -7.85 -8.52
C LYS A 60 14.96 -7.06 -7.80
N SER A 61 15.28 -5.84 -7.38
CA SER A 61 14.26 -4.92 -6.90
C SER A 61 13.21 -4.71 -8.00
N PHE A 62 11.95 -4.92 -7.63
CA PHE A 62 10.81 -4.63 -8.48
C PHE A 62 10.30 -3.22 -8.14
N GLU A 63 10.23 -2.37 -9.15
CA GLU A 63 9.42 -1.17 -9.09
C GLU A 63 8.12 -1.46 -9.83
N PRO A 64 6.95 -1.15 -9.26
CA PRO A 64 5.68 -1.29 -9.95
C PRO A 64 5.75 -0.55 -11.30
N SER A 65 5.91 -1.32 -12.36
CA SER A 65 5.98 -0.80 -13.73
C SER A 65 4.62 -0.95 -14.40
N SER A 66 4.45 -0.30 -15.54
CA SER A 66 3.28 -0.49 -16.40
C SER A 66 3.04 -1.97 -16.75
N GLU A 67 4.10 -2.76 -16.86
CA GLU A 67 4.00 -4.20 -17.14
C GLU A 67 3.25 -4.98 -16.04
N TYR A 68 3.45 -4.60 -14.79
CA TYR A 68 2.76 -5.21 -13.66
C TYR A 68 1.27 -4.84 -13.67
N LEU A 69 0.94 -3.58 -13.90
CA LEU A 69 -0.45 -3.11 -13.98
C LEU A 69 -1.18 -3.64 -15.21
N SER A 70 -0.46 -4.04 -16.27
CA SER A 70 -1.04 -4.68 -17.45
C SER A 70 -1.40 -6.16 -17.27
N GLY A 71 -1.16 -6.73 -16.08
CA GLY A 71 -1.46 -8.14 -15.77
C GLY A 71 -0.40 -9.14 -16.26
N LYS A 72 0.76 -8.67 -16.68
CA LYS A 72 1.87 -9.58 -17.06
C LYS A 72 2.27 -10.46 -15.87
N GLY A 73 2.29 -11.77 -16.09
CA GLY A 73 2.56 -12.77 -15.05
C GLY A 73 1.34 -13.18 -14.22
N PHE A 74 0.14 -12.75 -14.58
CA PHE A 74 -1.08 -13.08 -13.84
C PHE A 74 -1.39 -14.59 -13.81
N GLU A 75 -1.24 -15.28 -14.93
CA GLU A 75 -1.40 -16.74 -15.03
C GLU A 75 -0.44 -17.47 -14.07
N ARG A 76 0.82 -16.99 -14.03
CA ARG A 76 1.80 -17.50 -13.10
C ARG A 76 1.41 -17.25 -11.64
N TYR A 77 0.92 -16.04 -11.32
CA TYR A 77 0.42 -15.72 -9.98
C TYR A 77 -0.65 -16.74 -9.55
N LEU A 78 -1.67 -16.99 -10.37
CA LEU A 78 -2.73 -17.94 -10.07
C LEU A 78 -2.20 -19.37 -9.89
N SER A 79 -1.27 -19.82 -10.75
CA SER A 79 -0.64 -21.14 -10.62
C SER A 79 0.24 -21.24 -9.37
N SER A 80 0.97 -20.17 -9.05
CA SER A 80 1.85 -20.09 -7.87
C SER A 80 1.10 -20.19 -6.54
N LEU A 81 -0.14 -19.71 -6.47
CA LEU A 81 -0.99 -19.88 -5.28
C LEU A 81 -1.35 -21.35 -5.01
N LYS A 82 -1.39 -22.18 -6.05
CA LYS A 82 -1.77 -23.61 -5.98
C LYS A 82 -0.56 -24.54 -5.86
N ASP A 83 0.58 -24.15 -6.41
CA ASP A 83 1.78 -24.96 -6.42
C ASP A 83 2.65 -24.76 -5.17
N ARG A 84 2.43 -25.61 -4.18
CA ARG A 84 3.17 -25.63 -2.90
C ARG A 84 4.62 -26.06 -3.01
N SER A 85 5.07 -26.59 -4.16
CA SER A 85 6.46 -27.00 -4.41
C SER A 85 7.41 -25.83 -4.67
N LEU A 86 6.87 -24.64 -4.94
CA LEU A 86 7.67 -23.46 -5.27
C LEU A 86 8.60 -23.04 -4.13
N PRO A 87 9.84 -22.59 -4.46
CA PRO A 87 10.84 -22.19 -3.48
C PRO A 87 10.37 -21.17 -2.45
N ILE A 88 9.46 -20.26 -2.84
CA ILE A 88 8.93 -19.23 -1.93
C ILE A 88 8.18 -19.84 -0.73
N TRP A 89 7.39 -20.88 -0.95
CA TRP A 89 6.67 -21.55 0.14
C TRP A 89 7.61 -22.30 1.07
N LYS A 90 8.69 -22.89 0.51
CA LYS A 90 9.77 -23.51 1.30
C LYS A 90 10.54 -22.46 2.12
N GLU A 91 10.81 -21.27 1.55
CA GLU A 91 11.45 -20.15 2.29
C GLU A 91 10.60 -19.73 3.49
N ILE A 92 9.28 -19.63 3.31
CA ILE A 92 8.34 -19.29 4.39
C ILE A 92 8.33 -20.38 5.45
N LYS A 93 8.22 -21.65 5.05
CA LYS A 93 8.26 -22.79 5.95
C LYS A 93 9.52 -22.77 6.80
N ASN A 94 10.68 -22.66 6.17
CA ASN A 94 11.98 -22.62 6.87
C ASN A 94 12.06 -21.42 7.86
N SER A 95 11.50 -20.26 7.47
CA SER A 95 11.51 -19.08 8.34
C SER A 95 10.64 -19.27 9.59
N ILE A 96 9.50 -19.94 9.45
CA ILE A 96 8.63 -20.29 10.59
C ILE A 96 9.30 -21.32 11.49
N GLU A 97 9.89 -22.39 10.93
CA GLU A 97 10.60 -23.43 11.66
C GLU A 97 11.81 -22.86 12.42
N GLU A 98 12.60 -22.00 11.77
CA GLU A 98 13.77 -21.34 12.37
C GLU A 98 13.40 -20.47 13.58
N TYR A 99 12.37 -19.64 13.46
CA TYR A 99 11.94 -18.77 14.55
C TYR A 99 11.14 -19.51 15.60
N ASN A 100 10.41 -20.58 15.22
CA ASN A 100 9.57 -21.41 16.08
C ASN A 100 8.56 -20.59 16.91
N PRO A 101 7.65 -19.82 16.29
CA PRO A 101 6.69 -18.98 16.98
C PRO A 101 5.56 -19.78 17.62
N SER A 102 4.96 -19.27 18.69
CA SER A 102 3.69 -19.78 19.21
C SER A 102 2.47 -19.11 18.57
N ILE A 103 2.67 -17.89 18.06
CA ILE A 103 1.64 -17.10 17.38
C ILE A 103 2.23 -16.49 16.12
N ILE A 104 1.47 -16.53 15.04
CA ILE A 104 1.81 -15.86 13.77
C ILE A 104 0.72 -14.85 13.45
N GLY A 105 1.10 -13.58 13.25
CA GLY A 105 0.27 -12.54 12.69
C GLY A 105 0.53 -12.40 11.19
N ILE A 106 -0.50 -12.46 10.36
CA ILE A 106 -0.38 -12.31 8.90
C ILE A 106 -1.13 -11.06 8.47
N THR A 107 -0.45 -10.14 7.79
CA THR A 107 -1.13 -8.97 7.22
C THR A 107 -1.97 -9.37 6.01
N THR A 108 -3.23 -8.91 5.98
CA THR A 108 -4.17 -9.26 4.91
C THR A 108 -4.74 -8.02 4.23
N LYS A 109 -4.33 -7.83 2.99
CA LYS A 109 -5.01 -6.95 2.03
C LYS A 109 -5.90 -7.84 1.16
N SER A 110 -6.96 -7.29 0.59
CA SER A 110 -7.86 -8.09 -0.24
C SER A 110 -7.13 -8.85 -1.36
N GLN A 111 -6.15 -8.23 -1.97
CA GLN A 111 -5.35 -8.82 -3.06
C GLN A 111 -4.41 -9.96 -2.65
N ASN A 112 -3.97 -10.02 -1.38
CA ASN A 112 -3.02 -11.04 -0.91
C ASN A 112 -3.64 -12.04 0.07
N PHE A 113 -4.95 -11.99 0.28
CA PHE A 113 -5.63 -12.85 1.26
C PHE A 113 -5.45 -14.34 0.96
N THR A 114 -5.60 -14.76 -0.31
CA THR A 114 -5.38 -16.16 -0.71
C THR A 114 -3.95 -16.61 -0.43
N SER A 115 -2.94 -15.76 -0.65
CA SER A 115 -1.56 -16.04 -0.27
C SER A 115 -1.41 -16.16 1.25
N ALA A 116 -2.09 -15.31 2.02
CA ALA A 116 -2.10 -15.38 3.48
C ALA A 116 -2.69 -16.70 4.00
N THR A 117 -3.77 -17.23 3.36
CA THR A 117 -4.32 -18.55 3.74
C THR A 117 -3.34 -19.69 3.45
N VAL A 118 -2.54 -19.61 2.38
CA VAL A 118 -1.46 -20.57 2.13
C VAL A 118 -0.41 -20.53 3.24
N VAL A 119 -0.01 -19.34 3.70
CA VAL A 119 0.92 -19.18 4.83
C VAL A 119 0.34 -19.77 6.11
N ALA A 120 -0.95 -19.53 6.40
CA ALA A 120 -1.63 -20.11 7.55
C ALA A 120 -1.62 -21.65 7.53
N LYS A 121 -1.91 -22.26 6.38
CA LYS A 121 -1.83 -23.72 6.18
C LYS A 121 -0.43 -24.26 6.43
N ILE A 122 0.61 -23.61 5.88
CA ILE A 122 2.02 -23.99 6.13
C ILE A 122 2.32 -23.96 7.63
N ALA A 123 1.89 -22.94 8.34
CA ALA A 123 2.13 -22.82 9.78
C ALA A 123 1.46 -23.97 10.56
N LYS A 124 0.22 -24.30 10.25
CA LYS A 124 -0.51 -25.41 10.90
C LYS A 124 0.07 -26.79 10.54
N GLU A 125 0.61 -26.97 9.35
CA GLU A 125 1.34 -28.20 8.95
C GLU A 125 2.64 -28.37 9.74
N ILE A 126 3.34 -27.29 10.08
CA ILE A 126 4.55 -27.31 10.92
C ILE A 126 4.16 -27.68 12.36
N ASN A 127 3.16 -27.01 12.90
CA ASN A 127 2.66 -27.27 14.24
C ASN A 127 1.19 -26.78 14.34
N PRO A 128 0.22 -27.68 14.52
CA PRO A 128 -1.21 -27.33 14.64
C PRO A 128 -1.54 -26.39 15.79
N GLU A 129 -0.68 -26.36 16.83
CA GLU A 129 -0.85 -25.51 18.02
C GLU A 129 -0.51 -24.02 17.77
N ILE A 130 0.21 -23.71 16.67
CA ILE A 130 0.50 -22.31 16.32
C ILE A 130 -0.81 -21.56 16.10
N LYS A 131 -0.99 -20.46 16.83
CA LYS A 131 -2.17 -19.60 16.66
C LYS A 131 -1.98 -18.63 15.51
N ILE A 132 -2.97 -18.54 14.64
CA ILE A 132 -2.95 -17.67 13.46
C ILE A 132 -3.87 -16.47 13.67
N PHE A 133 -3.27 -15.29 13.62
CA PHE A 133 -3.92 -14.00 13.75
C PHE A 133 -3.80 -13.23 12.42
N VAL A 134 -4.92 -12.83 11.82
CA VAL A 134 -4.93 -12.00 10.60
C VAL A 134 -5.39 -10.58 10.92
N GLY A 135 -4.90 -9.60 10.14
CA GLY A 135 -5.24 -8.21 10.41
C GLY A 135 -5.10 -7.31 9.17
N VAL A 136 -5.42 -6.04 9.34
CA VAL A 136 -5.44 -4.95 8.35
C VAL A 136 -6.76 -4.93 7.54
N ALA A 137 -6.74 -4.34 6.34
CA ALA A 137 -7.93 -3.94 5.60
C ALA A 137 -8.88 -5.12 5.29
N HIS A 138 -8.36 -6.25 4.81
CA HIS A 138 -9.23 -7.36 4.40
C HIS A 138 -10.06 -7.92 5.55
N SER A 139 -9.46 -8.16 6.71
CA SER A 139 -10.19 -8.63 7.89
C SER A 139 -11.20 -7.59 8.39
N THR A 140 -10.85 -6.31 8.33
CA THR A 140 -11.76 -5.22 8.72
C THR A 140 -12.99 -5.15 7.81
N MET A 141 -12.81 -5.36 6.49
CA MET A 141 -13.89 -5.24 5.50
C MET A 141 -14.75 -6.50 5.38
N ASN A 142 -14.14 -7.68 5.54
CA ASN A 142 -14.81 -8.96 5.32
C ASN A 142 -15.25 -9.65 6.63
N GLY A 143 -14.73 -9.21 7.79
CA GLY A 143 -15.18 -9.69 9.10
C GLY A 143 -15.17 -11.23 9.19
N LEU A 144 -16.34 -11.82 9.36
CA LEU A 144 -16.53 -13.27 9.53
C LEU A 144 -16.07 -14.12 8.33
N LYS A 145 -16.06 -13.58 7.10
CA LYS A 145 -15.66 -14.34 5.91
C LYS A 145 -14.19 -14.80 5.95
N VAL A 146 -13.31 -14.13 6.69
CA VAL A 146 -11.91 -14.58 6.80
C VAL A 146 -11.81 -15.96 7.47
N PHE A 147 -12.82 -16.38 8.21
CA PHE A 147 -12.90 -17.67 8.88
C PHE A 147 -13.42 -18.82 7.97
N GLU A 148 -13.66 -18.58 6.69
CA GLU A 148 -13.77 -19.64 5.68
C GLU A 148 -12.44 -20.40 5.53
N CYS A 149 -11.31 -19.80 5.97
CA CYS A 149 -10.04 -20.49 6.18
C CYS A 149 -10.01 -21.06 7.61
N ASP A 150 -10.04 -22.38 7.74
CA ASP A 150 -10.10 -23.07 9.04
C ASP A 150 -8.84 -22.87 9.89
N GLU A 151 -7.73 -22.59 9.29
CA GLU A 151 -6.46 -22.37 9.95
C GLU A 151 -6.37 -21.02 10.70
N ILE A 152 -7.30 -20.09 10.45
CA ILE A 152 -7.32 -18.78 11.11
C ILE A 152 -8.03 -18.90 12.46
N ASP A 153 -7.29 -18.56 13.54
CA ASP A 153 -7.83 -18.55 14.92
C ASP A 153 -8.41 -17.19 15.30
N PHE A 154 -7.77 -16.08 14.83
CA PHE A 154 -8.13 -14.70 15.20
C PHE A 154 -8.10 -13.76 14.01
N ALA A 155 -8.97 -12.75 14.01
CA ALA A 155 -8.94 -11.63 13.09
C ALA A 155 -9.00 -10.31 13.85
N CYS A 156 -8.14 -9.33 13.46
CA CYS A 156 -8.20 -7.96 13.95
C CYS A 156 -9.11 -7.10 13.07
N ILE A 157 -9.98 -6.34 13.71
CA ILE A 157 -10.87 -5.38 13.08
C ILE A 157 -10.44 -3.96 13.50
N GLY A 158 -10.12 -3.10 12.51
CA GLY A 158 -9.60 -1.77 12.75
C GLY A 158 -8.11 -1.73 13.08
N GLU A 159 -7.69 -0.84 13.99
CA GLU A 159 -6.29 -0.65 14.36
C GLU A 159 -5.77 -1.79 15.24
N GLY A 160 -4.59 -2.28 14.89
CA GLY A 160 -4.02 -3.48 15.49
C GLY A 160 -3.09 -3.24 16.68
N GLU A 161 -2.54 -2.05 16.86
CA GLU A 161 -1.46 -1.77 17.80
C GLU A 161 -1.83 -2.12 19.27
N ASN A 162 -2.96 -1.65 19.74
CA ASN A 162 -3.46 -1.99 21.08
C ASN A 162 -4.10 -3.39 21.09
N THR A 163 -4.75 -3.78 19.98
CA THR A 163 -5.45 -5.06 19.88
C THR A 163 -4.47 -6.23 20.01
N VAL A 164 -3.32 -6.18 19.35
CA VAL A 164 -2.33 -7.25 19.39
C VAL A 164 -1.72 -7.38 20.80
N VAL A 165 -1.44 -6.27 21.46
CA VAL A 165 -0.91 -6.25 22.85
C VAL A 165 -1.89 -6.90 23.80
N GLU A 166 -3.16 -6.52 23.75
CA GLU A 166 -4.20 -7.09 24.62
C GLU A 166 -4.43 -8.56 24.33
N LEU A 167 -4.45 -8.97 23.05
CA LEU A 167 -4.61 -10.37 22.65
C LEU A 167 -3.45 -11.23 23.18
N LEU A 168 -2.21 -10.81 22.99
CA LEU A 168 -1.03 -11.54 23.47
C LEU A 168 -1.05 -11.69 25.00
N ASN A 169 -1.38 -10.63 25.73
CA ASN A 169 -1.55 -10.66 27.19
C ASN A 169 -2.70 -11.59 27.62
N ALA A 170 -3.83 -11.57 26.90
CA ALA A 170 -4.97 -12.42 27.23
C ALA A 170 -4.64 -13.90 27.02
N LEU A 171 -3.98 -14.25 25.93
CA LEU A 171 -3.54 -15.62 25.64
C LEU A 171 -2.49 -16.13 26.64
N GLU A 172 -1.55 -15.28 27.04
CA GLU A 172 -0.52 -15.62 28.01
C GLU A 172 -1.10 -15.87 29.40
N LYS A 173 -2.03 -14.99 29.84
CA LYS A 173 -2.59 -15.00 31.18
C LYS A 173 -3.89 -15.81 31.31
N ASN A 174 -4.37 -16.43 30.24
CA ASN A 174 -5.68 -17.09 30.13
C ASN A 174 -6.85 -16.16 30.55
N ILE A 175 -6.81 -14.91 30.10
CA ILE A 175 -7.90 -13.95 30.30
C ILE A 175 -8.98 -14.23 29.24
N ASP A 176 -10.24 -14.01 29.59
CA ASP A 176 -11.37 -14.16 28.66
C ASP A 176 -11.20 -13.25 27.44
N LEU A 177 -11.18 -13.87 26.26
CA LEU A 177 -11.01 -13.18 24.98
C LEU A 177 -12.15 -12.20 24.65
N ASN A 178 -13.33 -12.38 25.26
CA ASN A 178 -14.42 -11.40 25.14
C ASN A 178 -14.07 -10.02 25.72
N SER A 179 -13.04 -9.93 26.55
CA SER A 179 -12.53 -8.66 27.08
C SER A 179 -11.61 -7.91 26.12
N VAL A 180 -11.11 -8.57 25.06
CA VAL A 180 -10.24 -7.97 24.04
C VAL A 180 -11.11 -7.33 22.95
N ASN A 181 -11.14 -6.01 22.88
CA ASN A 181 -11.92 -5.31 21.87
C ASN A 181 -11.27 -5.39 20.47
N GLY A 182 -12.11 -5.41 19.43
CA GLY A 182 -11.65 -5.35 18.03
C GLY A 182 -11.10 -6.67 17.49
N ILE A 183 -11.52 -7.81 18.03
CA ILE A 183 -11.18 -9.12 17.48
C ILE A 183 -12.41 -9.93 17.09
N ILE A 184 -12.22 -10.84 16.14
CA ILE A 184 -13.09 -11.97 15.91
C ILE A 184 -12.26 -13.23 16.17
N PHE A 185 -12.82 -14.23 16.84
CA PHE A 185 -12.12 -15.46 17.17
C PHE A 185 -13.01 -16.70 17.11
N ARG A 186 -12.39 -17.87 16.94
CA ARG A 186 -13.11 -19.17 17.04
C ARG A 186 -13.13 -19.64 18.47
N ASP A 187 -14.33 -20.05 18.91
CA ASP A 187 -14.54 -20.76 20.17
C ASP A 187 -15.52 -21.92 19.91
N ASN A 188 -15.07 -23.16 20.09
CA ASN A 188 -15.87 -24.38 19.98
C ASN A 188 -16.80 -24.41 18.74
N ASN A 189 -16.25 -24.22 17.53
CA ASN A 189 -16.96 -24.15 16.24
C ASN A 189 -17.88 -22.93 16.05
N LYS A 190 -17.83 -21.94 16.94
CA LYS A 190 -18.52 -20.67 16.78
C LYS A 190 -17.50 -19.55 16.55
N THR A 191 -17.90 -18.60 15.73
CA THR A 191 -17.13 -17.36 15.56
C THR A 191 -17.73 -16.27 16.42
N ILE A 192 -16.95 -15.69 17.30
CA ILE A 192 -17.35 -14.64 18.23
C ILE A 192 -16.70 -13.33 17.81
N SER A 193 -17.51 -12.29 17.64
CA SER A 193 -17.04 -10.92 17.40
C SER A 193 -17.15 -10.11 18.69
N THR A 194 -16.04 -9.53 19.13
CA THR A 194 -16.03 -8.69 20.32
C THR A 194 -16.48 -7.26 20.01
N LYS A 195 -16.55 -6.41 21.03
CA LYS A 195 -16.90 -4.99 20.85
C LYS A 195 -15.88 -4.31 19.94
N PRO A 196 -16.32 -3.41 19.04
CA PRO A 196 -15.40 -2.61 18.25
C PRO A 196 -14.42 -1.83 19.12
N ARG A 197 -13.18 -1.72 18.68
CA ARG A 197 -12.17 -0.90 19.35
C ARG A 197 -12.27 0.56 18.88
N ALA A 198 -12.15 1.48 19.82
CA ALA A 198 -11.97 2.89 19.50
C ALA A 198 -10.63 3.12 18.77
N TYR A 199 -10.61 4.03 17.81
CA TYR A 199 -9.37 4.43 17.13
C TYR A 199 -8.42 5.14 18.10
N ILE A 200 -7.12 5.01 17.84
CA ILE A 200 -6.06 5.72 18.58
C ILE A 200 -6.16 7.20 18.25
N ASP A 201 -6.63 8.02 19.20
CA ASP A 201 -6.82 9.46 18.98
C ASP A 201 -5.50 10.21 18.88
N ASN A 202 -4.54 9.93 19.76
CA ASN A 202 -3.21 10.53 19.76
C ASN A 202 -2.22 9.61 19.03
N LEU A 203 -1.93 9.90 17.76
CA LEU A 203 -0.98 9.12 16.97
C LEU A 203 0.49 9.31 17.42
N ASP A 204 0.81 10.39 18.15
CA ASP A 204 2.16 10.60 18.72
C ASP A 204 2.50 9.62 19.86
N SER A 205 1.49 8.91 20.41
CA SER A 205 1.70 7.87 21.41
C SER A 205 2.31 6.59 20.84
N LEU A 206 2.26 6.41 19.52
CA LEU A 206 2.86 5.27 18.82
C LEU A 206 4.38 5.42 18.77
N ASP A 207 5.10 4.35 19.03
CA ASP A 207 6.54 4.32 18.83
C ASP A 207 6.85 4.39 17.32
N PHE A 208 7.97 5.02 16.99
CA PHE A 208 8.40 5.09 15.60
C PHE A 208 8.68 3.69 15.03
N ALA A 209 8.10 3.38 13.89
CA ALA A 209 8.23 2.08 13.27
C ALA A 209 9.69 1.69 13.00
N PHE A 210 10.51 2.68 12.64
CA PHE A 210 11.92 2.47 12.31
C PHE A 210 12.79 2.13 13.54
N THR A 211 12.45 2.59 14.75
CA THR A 211 13.29 2.45 15.95
C THR A 211 13.66 0.99 16.25
N HIS A 212 12.72 0.09 16.10
CA HIS A 212 12.91 -1.32 16.41
C HIS A 212 13.26 -2.19 15.20
N ALA A 213 13.16 -1.65 13.98
CA ALA A 213 13.39 -2.38 12.74
C ALA A 213 14.71 -3.20 12.72
N PRO A 214 15.86 -2.68 13.21
CA PRO A 214 17.12 -3.44 13.24
C PRO A 214 17.07 -4.73 14.06
N LYS A 215 16.20 -4.78 15.08
CA LYS A 215 16.09 -5.93 15.99
C LYS A 215 15.01 -6.93 15.59
N ILE A 216 13.97 -6.45 14.90
CA ILE A 216 12.76 -7.24 14.63
C ILE A 216 12.66 -7.73 13.19
N LEU A 217 13.19 -6.99 12.22
CA LEU A 217 13.04 -7.33 10.81
C LEU A 217 14.05 -8.41 10.42
N LYS A 218 13.54 -9.57 10.01
CA LYS A 218 14.38 -10.63 9.44
C LYS A 218 15.16 -10.08 8.25
N ASP A 219 16.45 -10.36 8.22
CA ASP A 219 17.36 -9.92 7.14
C ASP A 219 17.53 -8.40 7.02
N PHE A 220 17.34 -7.63 8.11
CA PHE A 220 17.44 -6.16 8.12
C PHE A 220 18.68 -5.64 7.39
N ASP A 221 19.85 -6.21 7.66
CA ASP A 221 21.13 -5.78 7.07
C ASP A 221 21.23 -6.01 5.56
N LYS A 222 20.33 -6.79 5.00
CA LYS A 222 20.27 -7.10 3.56
C LYS A 222 19.37 -6.13 2.79
N TYR A 223 18.57 -5.33 3.50
CA TYR A 223 17.77 -4.29 2.86
C TYR A 223 18.61 -3.09 2.48
N PRO A 224 18.42 -2.52 1.28
CA PRO A 224 19.01 -1.22 0.99
C PRO A 224 18.35 -0.15 1.87
N LYS A 225 19.10 0.85 2.27
CA LYS A 225 18.60 1.93 3.17
C LYS A 225 17.29 2.56 2.70
N GLN A 226 17.13 2.72 1.39
CA GLN A 226 15.93 3.31 0.78
C GLN A 226 14.65 2.49 1.02
N ALA A 227 14.79 1.19 1.35
CA ALA A 227 13.64 0.34 1.71
C ALA A 227 12.90 0.83 2.95
N PHE A 228 13.58 1.58 3.81
CA PHE A 228 13.05 2.12 5.07
C PHE A 228 12.49 3.54 4.92
N GLY A 229 12.55 4.14 3.75
CA GLY A 229 12.08 5.50 3.47
C GLY A 229 10.56 5.64 3.39
N TYR A 230 9.82 5.06 4.33
CA TYR A 230 8.35 5.13 4.39
C TYR A 230 7.89 5.52 5.78
N ILE A 231 6.95 6.45 5.84
CA ILE A 231 6.39 7.01 7.08
C ILE A 231 4.92 7.38 6.85
N PHE A 232 4.12 7.51 7.88
CA PHE A 232 2.84 8.18 7.80
C PHE A 232 2.80 9.41 8.71
N GLY A 233 2.11 10.46 8.26
CA GLY A 233 1.84 11.68 9.02
C GLY A 233 0.42 11.76 9.54
N SER A 234 -0.51 11.01 8.91
CA SER A 234 -1.92 10.98 9.30
C SER A 234 -2.57 9.63 8.98
N ARG A 235 -3.71 9.37 9.60
CA ARG A 235 -4.60 8.24 9.29
C ARG A 235 -6.00 8.74 9.02
N GLY A 236 -6.58 8.28 7.90
CA GLY A 236 -7.92 8.61 7.46
C GLY A 236 -7.97 9.62 6.33
N CYS A 237 -9.12 9.65 5.66
CA CYS A 237 -9.40 10.52 4.52
C CYS A 237 -10.81 11.11 4.65
N PRO A 238 -11.00 12.44 4.52
CA PRO A 238 -12.31 13.08 4.71
C PRO A 238 -13.20 12.95 3.48
N TYR A 239 -12.66 12.47 2.35
CA TYR A 239 -13.37 12.39 1.08
C TYR A 239 -14.27 11.15 0.99
N ALA A 240 -15.26 11.21 0.09
CA ALA A 240 -16.34 10.23 -0.01
C ALA A 240 -16.32 9.44 -1.31
N CYS A 241 -15.15 9.26 -1.92
CA CYS A 241 -15.00 8.53 -3.18
C CYS A 241 -15.64 7.15 -3.08
N THR A 242 -16.56 6.83 -4.00
CA THR A 242 -17.40 5.62 -3.91
C THR A 242 -16.63 4.33 -4.15
N PHE A 243 -15.49 4.39 -4.80
CA PHE A 243 -14.62 3.24 -5.11
C PHE A 243 -13.60 2.93 -4.01
N CYS A 244 -13.46 3.82 -3.00
CA CYS A 244 -12.39 3.75 -2.00
C CYS A 244 -12.88 3.13 -0.68
N GLU A 245 -12.10 2.22 -0.13
CA GLU A 245 -12.36 1.52 1.14
C GLU A 245 -11.92 2.31 2.38
N SER A 246 -11.18 3.42 2.22
CA SER A 246 -10.62 4.20 3.34
C SER A 246 -11.67 4.63 4.38
N LYS A 247 -12.91 4.95 3.95
CA LYS A 247 -14.03 5.26 4.84
C LYS A 247 -14.37 4.10 5.79
N ALA A 248 -14.34 2.88 5.28
CA ALA A 248 -14.69 1.70 6.07
C ALA A 248 -13.55 1.31 7.03
N MET A 249 -12.30 1.62 6.66
CA MET A 249 -11.13 1.39 7.51
C MET A 249 -10.99 2.45 8.62
N TRP A 250 -11.15 3.76 8.31
CA TRP A 250 -10.77 4.86 9.19
C TRP A 250 -11.92 5.80 9.57
N THR A 251 -13.13 5.59 9.07
CA THR A 251 -14.18 6.61 9.02
C THR A 251 -13.74 7.81 8.16
N ARG A 252 -14.38 8.98 8.32
CA ARG A 252 -13.97 10.22 7.64
C ARG A 252 -13.23 11.20 8.55
N LYS A 253 -12.95 10.81 9.78
CA LYS A 253 -12.14 11.59 10.72
C LYS A 253 -10.67 11.38 10.39
N VAL A 254 -9.95 12.45 10.10
CA VAL A 254 -8.50 12.42 9.93
C VAL A 254 -7.84 12.70 11.27
N ARG A 255 -6.90 11.85 11.65
CA ARG A 255 -6.06 12.00 12.85
C ARG A 255 -4.63 12.24 12.40
N TYR A 256 -3.94 13.15 13.04
CA TYR A 256 -2.61 13.61 12.64
C TYR A 256 -1.59 13.30 13.73
N ARG A 257 -0.38 13.00 13.31
CA ARG A 257 0.81 13.16 14.13
C ARG A 257 1.18 14.64 14.17
N SER A 258 1.79 15.08 15.26
CA SER A 258 2.34 16.44 15.30
C SER A 258 3.51 16.57 14.33
N PRO A 259 3.73 17.76 13.75
CA PRO A 259 4.91 18.03 12.92
C PRO A 259 6.23 17.70 13.63
N GLU A 260 6.32 18.01 14.92
CA GLU A 260 7.49 17.74 15.76
C GLU A 260 7.75 16.24 15.92
N ASN A 261 6.69 15.44 16.11
CA ASN A 261 6.79 13.98 16.20
C ASN A 261 7.25 13.37 14.88
N ILE A 262 6.74 13.86 13.74
CA ILE A 262 7.17 13.41 12.42
C ILE A 262 8.65 13.74 12.19
N VAL A 263 9.06 14.99 12.47
CA VAL A 263 10.46 15.44 12.27
C VAL A 263 11.43 14.68 13.18
N ALA A 264 11.01 14.33 14.40
CA ALA A 264 11.83 13.49 15.29
C ALA A 264 12.11 12.11 14.69
N GLU A 265 11.11 11.45 14.08
CA GLU A 265 11.32 10.17 13.37
C GLU A 265 12.19 10.36 12.12
N LEU A 266 11.96 11.42 11.35
CA LEU A 266 12.77 11.74 10.16
C LEU A 266 14.24 11.98 10.50
N LYS A 267 14.56 12.57 11.66
CA LYS A 267 15.95 12.72 12.13
C LYS A 267 16.62 11.37 12.36
N LEU A 268 15.96 10.43 13.03
CA LEU A 268 16.48 9.08 13.22
C LEU A 268 16.72 8.38 11.86
N MET A 269 15.82 8.54 10.92
CA MET A 269 15.98 7.99 9.57
C MET A 269 17.15 8.66 8.83
N HIS A 270 17.32 9.98 8.97
CA HIS A 270 18.42 10.74 8.38
C HIS A 270 19.78 10.30 8.94
N GLU A 271 19.89 10.12 10.25
CA GLU A 271 21.09 9.61 10.92
C GLU A 271 21.47 8.21 10.41
N PHE A 272 20.50 7.38 10.09
CA PHE A 272 20.74 6.08 9.44
C PHE A 272 21.18 6.21 7.97
N GLY A 273 21.04 7.41 7.37
CA GLY A 273 21.40 7.73 5.98
C GLY A 273 20.25 7.63 4.97
N ILE A 274 19.02 7.76 5.43
CA ILE A 274 17.82 7.89 4.58
C ILE A 274 17.59 9.39 4.36
N ASN A 275 17.65 9.85 3.10
CA ASN A 275 17.48 11.26 2.75
C ASN A 275 16.25 11.51 1.87
N GLN A 276 15.47 10.46 1.62
CA GLN A 276 14.22 10.55 0.87
C GLN A 276 13.19 9.63 1.51
N VAL A 277 12.01 10.17 1.78
CA VAL A 277 10.90 9.41 2.34
C VAL A 277 9.65 9.53 1.47
N ASN A 278 8.75 8.56 1.61
CA ASN A 278 7.39 8.62 1.09
C ASN A 278 6.41 8.69 2.26
N PHE A 279 5.51 9.65 2.24
CA PHE A 279 4.38 9.67 3.15
C PHE A 279 3.29 8.74 2.61
N ASP A 280 3.06 7.63 3.31
CA ASP A 280 2.07 6.60 2.99
C ASP A 280 0.68 6.93 3.58
N ASP A 281 0.32 8.20 3.62
CA ASP A 281 -0.98 8.68 4.10
C ASP A 281 -2.08 8.37 3.08
N ASP A 282 -3.31 8.05 3.52
CA ASP A 282 -4.47 7.97 2.61
C ASP A 282 -4.67 9.27 1.81
N THR A 283 -4.32 10.40 2.39
CA THR A 283 -4.27 11.70 1.74
C THR A 283 -3.38 12.64 2.54
N PHE A 284 -2.20 12.94 2.04
CA PHE A 284 -1.27 13.87 2.66
C PHE A 284 -1.77 15.31 2.55
N GLY A 285 -1.66 16.06 3.64
CA GLY A 285 -1.81 17.52 3.63
C GLY A 285 -3.24 18.04 3.80
N VAL A 286 -4.19 17.23 4.26
CA VAL A 286 -5.59 17.66 4.48
C VAL A 286 -5.68 18.88 5.41
N SER A 287 -4.84 18.94 6.45
CA SER A 287 -4.72 20.13 7.31
C SER A 287 -3.64 21.08 6.77
N LYS A 288 -4.06 22.20 6.14
CA LYS A 288 -3.12 23.21 5.64
C LYS A 288 -2.22 23.78 6.73
N LYS A 289 -2.71 23.89 7.97
CA LYS A 289 -1.92 24.34 9.12
C LYS A 289 -0.82 23.34 9.44
N ASN A 290 -1.14 22.05 9.52
CA ASN A 290 -0.16 21.02 9.84
C ASN A 290 0.87 20.83 8.73
N ILE A 291 0.44 20.91 7.45
CA ILE A 291 1.36 20.78 6.32
C ILE A 291 2.37 21.94 6.30
N LYS A 292 1.91 23.17 6.56
CA LYS A 292 2.80 24.31 6.64
C LYS A 292 3.83 24.15 7.78
N ALA A 293 3.37 23.85 8.99
CA ALA A 293 4.24 23.65 10.15
C ALA A 293 5.25 22.51 9.92
N LEU A 294 4.84 21.39 9.34
CA LEU A 294 5.72 20.29 9.00
C LEU A 294 6.80 20.72 8.00
N ASN A 295 6.40 21.43 6.93
CA ASN A 295 7.32 21.84 5.89
C ASN A 295 8.30 22.92 6.37
N ASP A 296 7.86 23.83 7.24
CA ASP A 296 8.76 24.81 7.88
C ASP A 296 9.81 24.07 8.74
N LEU A 297 9.40 23.14 9.60
CA LEU A 297 10.33 22.35 10.42
C LEU A 297 11.28 21.48 9.59
N MET A 298 10.79 20.84 8.52
CA MET A 298 11.64 20.05 7.63
C MET A 298 12.69 20.93 6.93
N HIS A 299 12.30 22.14 6.50
CA HIS A 299 13.23 23.09 5.89
C HIS A 299 14.34 23.49 6.87
N ASP A 300 13.95 23.83 8.10
CA ASP A 300 14.89 24.37 9.10
C ASP A 300 15.82 23.28 9.68
N GLU A 301 15.29 22.10 9.95
CA GLU A 301 15.99 21.06 10.71
C GLU A 301 16.55 19.93 9.84
N LEU A 302 15.99 19.70 8.64
CA LEU A 302 16.36 18.63 7.72
C LEU A 302 16.47 19.09 6.26
N PRO A 303 17.29 20.12 5.95
CA PRO A 303 17.31 20.77 4.63
C PRO A 303 17.71 19.84 3.47
N ASN A 304 18.34 18.70 3.77
CA ASN A 304 18.74 17.69 2.79
C ASN A 304 17.73 16.53 2.66
N MET A 305 16.70 16.52 3.49
CA MET A 305 15.63 15.53 3.40
C MET A 305 14.65 15.92 2.30
N THR A 306 14.26 14.93 1.50
CA THR A 306 13.23 15.11 0.47
C THR A 306 12.10 14.13 0.68
N TYR A 307 10.93 14.45 0.15
CA TYR A 307 9.81 13.54 0.25
C TYR A 307 8.93 13.48 -1.00
N THR A 308 8.17 12.38 -1.09
CA THR A 308 7.04 12.21 -1.99
C THR A 308 5.79 11.90 -1.17
N CYS A 309 4.60 12.12 -1.72
CA CYS A 309 3.34 11.87 -1.03
C CYS A 309 2.17 11.64 -1.99
N GLU A 310 1.10 11.07 -1.49
CA GLU A 310 -0.18 11.01 -2.19
C GLU A 310 -1.09 12.15 -1.72
N THR A 311 -1.68 12.88 -2.68
CA THR A 311 -2.54 14.01 -2.37
C THR A 311 -3.73 14.09 -3.33
N VAL A 312 -4.60 15.07 -3.11
CA VAL A 312 -5.79 15.29 -3.93
C VAL A 312 -5.71 16.61 -4.70
N VAL A 313 -6.49 16.70 -5.77
CA VAL A 313 -6.58 17.91 -6.59
C VAL A 313 -6.94 19.15 -5.76
N GLN A 314 -7.80 19.00 -4.75
CA GLN A 314 -8.23 20.10 -3.88
C GLN A 314 -7.08 20.79 -3.12
N LEU A 315 -6.02 20.05 -2.82
CA LEU A 315 -4.80 20.58 -2.19
C LEU A 315 -3.82 21.10 -3.24
N ALA A 316 -3.57 20.32 -4.30
CA ALA A 316 -2.60 20.66 -5.34
C ALA A 316 -3.05 21.86 -6.21
N LYS A 317 -4.35 22.19 -6.29
CA LYS A 317 -4.82 23.40 -6.97
C LYS A 317 -4.57 24.69 -6.17
N ASP A 318 -4.33 24.59 -4.86
CA ASP A 318 -3.92 25.73 -4.04
C ASP A 318 -2.40 25.94 -4.16
N GLU A 319 -2.04 27.01 -4.84
CA GLU A 319 -0.62 27.31 -5.09
C GLU A 319 0.19 27.54 -3.80
N ASN A 320 -0.43 28.05 -2.73
CA ASN A 320 0.26 28.26 -1.47
C ASN A 320 0.61 26.91 -0.80
N VAL A 321 -0.30 25.94 -0.83
CA VAL A 321 -0.02 24.57 -0.36
C VAL A 321 1.14 23.96 -1.14
N VAL A 322 1.14 24.12 -2.47
CA VAL A 322 2.24 23.58 -3.32
C VAL A 322 3.57 24.29 -3.03
N LYS A 323 3.58 25.59 -2.73
CA LYS A 323 4.77 26.32 -2.29
C LYS A 323 5.30 25.82 -0.96
N ASP A 324 4.42 25.63 0.02
CA ASP A 324 4.78 25.09 1.34
C ASP A 324 5.37 23.67 1.18
N MET A 325 4.75 22.80 0.38
CA MET A 325 5.29 21.48 0.08
C MET A 325 6.70 21.56 -0.53
N LYS A 326 6.90 22.44 -1.51
CA LYS A 326 8.22 22.64 -2.14
C LYS A 326 9.25 23.16 -1.15
N HIS A 327 8.88 24.07 -0.27
CA HIS A 327 9.72 24.63 0.78
C HIS A 327 10.26 23.53 1.72
N GLY A 328 9.40 22.57 2.14
CA GLY A 328 9.79 21.46 2.99
C GLY A 328 10.46 20.28 2.27
N GLY A 329 10.80 20.41 0.97
CA GLY A 329 11.56 19.40 0.25
C GLY A 329 10.73 18.40 -0.57
N CYS A 330 9.45 18.69 -0.84
CA CYS A 330 8.65 17.84 -1.74
C CYS A 330 9.24 17.79 -3.14
N THR A 331 9.50 16.60 -3.64
CA THR A 331 10.05 16.36 -4.98
C THR A 331 9.04 15.78 -5.96
N GLY A 332 8.01 15.11 -5.46
CA GLY A 332 6.98 14.50 -6.30
C GLY A 332 5.71 14.21 -5.54
N THR A 333 4.59 14.21 -6.24
CA THR A 333 3.30 13.87 -5.64
C THR A 333 2.44 13.05 -6.60
N TYR A 334 1.70 12.11 -6.02
CA TYR A 334 0.72 11.27 -6.69
C TYR A 334 -0.65 11.88 -6.47
N VAL A 335 -1.36 12.19 -7.55
CA VAL A 335 -2.64 12.92 -7.49
C VAL A 335 -3.75 12.10 -8.11
N GLY A 336 -4.80 11.84 -7.33
CA GLY A 336 -5.99 11.13 -7.80
C GLY A 336 -6.83 11.96 -8.76
N ILE A 337 -6.63 11.78 -10.06
CA ILE A 337 -7.40 12.42 -11.15
C ILE A 337 -8.63 11.58 -11.47
N GLU A 338 -8.45 10.28 -11.60
CA GLU A 338 -9.37 9.20 -11.90
C GLU A 338 -9.96 9.30 -13.33
N SER A 339 -10.71 10.34 -13.67
CA SER A 339 -11.40 10.46 -14.95
C SER A 339 -11.22 11.83 -15.61
N GLY A 340 -11.24 11.86 -16.94
CA GLY A 340 -11.30 13.08 -17.75
C GLY A 340 -12.71 13.56 -18.06
N ASN A 341 -13.73 12.98 -17.44
CA ASN A 341 -15.13 13.33 -17.64
C ASN A 341 -15.76 13.83 -16.32
N ASN A 342 -16.32 15.04 -16.30
CA ASN A 342 -16.87 15.66 -15.09
C ASN A 342 -18.09 14.92 -14.53
N GLU A 343 -18.95 14.34 -15.38
CA GLU A 343 -20.10 13.57 -14.91
C GLU A 343 -19.65 12.26 -14.24
N MET A 344 -18.60 11.61 -14.77
CA MET A 344 -18.01 10.45 -14.12
C MET A 344 -17.39 10.83 -12.78
N LEU A 345 -16.63 11.92 -12.69
CA LEU A 345 -16.06 12.42 -11.43
C LEU A 345 -17.15 12.67 -10.38
N LYS A 346 -18.30 13.24 -10.79
CA LYS A 346 -19.44 13.45 -9.92
C LYS A 346 -20.06 12.13 -9.45
N LYS A 347 -20.25 11.15 -10.35
CA LYS A 347 -20.79 9.82 -10.01
C LYS A 347 -19.93 9.07 -8.98
N ILE A 348 -18.62 9.15 -9.13
CA ILE A 348 -17.68 8.51 -8.17
C ILE A 348 -17.42 9.40 -6.93
N LYS A 349 -18.14 10.49 -6.77
CA LYS A 349 -18.04 11.46 -5.66
C LYS A 349 -16.63 12.05 -5.49
N LYS A 350 -15.90 12.25 -6.59
CA LYS A 350 -14.71 13.11 -6.58
C LYS A 350 -15.16 14.58 -6.59
N THR A 351 -14.69 15.36 -5.62
CA THR A 351 -15.05 16.76 -5.43
C THR A 351 -14.22 17.70 -6.29
N GLN A 352 -13.92 17.32 -7.53
CA GLN A 352 -13.04 18.04 -8.46
C GLN A 352 -13.63 18.09 -9.87
N THR A 353 -13.16 19.05 -10.66
CA THR A 353 -13.45 19.18 -12.10
C THR A 353 -12.17 18.97 -12.91
N THR A 354 -12.33 18.71 -14.20
CA THR A 354 -11.20 18.60 -15.13
C THR A 354 -10.34 19.88 -15.19
N ASP A 355 -10.95 21.06 -15.08
CA ASP A 355 -10.21 22.33 -15.04
C ASP A 355 -9.37 22.48 -13.78
N GLU A 356 -9.92 22.07 -12.62
CA GLU A 356 -9.19 22.04 -11.35
C GLU A 356 -8.02 21.03 -11.41
N CYS A 357 -8.19 19.89 -12.08
CA CYS A 357 -7.12 18.93 -12.31
C CYS A 357 -5.97 19.57 -13.13
N ILE A 358 -6.31 20.31 -14.20
CA ILE A 358 -5.31 21.03 -15.00
C ILE A 358 -4.61 22.09 -14.16
N GLN A 359 -5.33 22.84 -13.31
CA GLN A 359 -4.75 23.84 -12.43
C GLN A 359 -3.77 23.19 -11.43
N ALA A 360 -4.14 22.08 -10.82
CA ALA A 360 -3.27 21.34 -9.91
C ALA A 360 -1.94 20.93 -10.58
N MET A 361 -2.02 20.35 -11.78
CA MET A 361 -0.81 19.95 -12.52
C MET A 361 0.05 21.17 -12.92
N ARG A 362 -0.57 22.31 -13.25
CA ARG A 362 0.15 23.55 -13.54
C ARG A 362 0.91 24.07 -12.32
N ASN A 363 0.29 24.07 -11.14
CA ASN A 363 0.91 24.50 -9.89
C ASN A 363 2.11 23.62 -9.53
N LEU A 364 1.95 22.31 -9.56
CA LEU A 364 3.04 21.36 -9.29
C LEU A 364 4.22 21.60 -10.24
N LYS A 365 3.94 21.71 -11.54
CA LYS A 365 4.97 21.97 -12.55
C LYS A 365 5.66 23.33 -12.37
N LYS A 366 4.91 24.38 -12.01
CA LYS A 366 5.42 25.73 -11.76
C LYS A 366 6.46 25.74 -10.62
N HIS A 367 6.20 24.94 -9.58
CA HIS A 367 7.07 24.84 -8.40
C HIS A 367 8.09 23.69 -8.47
N GLY A 368 8.19 22.98 -9.62
CA GLY A 368 9.18 21.93 -9.82
C GLY A 368 8.97 20.71 -8.92
N ILE A 369 7.70 20.34 -8.69
CA ILE A 369 7.29 19.10 -8.05
C ILE A 369 6.83 18.15 -9.17
N ASP A 370 7.41 16.95 -9.25
CA ASP A 370 7.02 15.95 -10.23
C ASP A 370 5.58 15.48 -9.96
N SER A 371 4.76 15.45 -11.01
CA SER A 371 3.34 15.12 -10.93
C SER A 371 3.05 13.74 -11.50
N HIS A 372 2.53 12.83 -10.66
CA HIS A 372 2.07 11.50 -11.05
C HIS A 372 0.55 11.46 -10.98
N ALA A 373 -0.12 11.26 -12.11
CA ALA A 373 -1.57 11.23 -12.18
C ALA A 373 -2.09 9.79 -12.08
N PHE A 374 -2.89 9.49 -11.07
CA PHE A 374 -3.71 8.28 -11.04
C PHE A 374 -4.89 8.45 -11.98
N ILE A 375 -5.01 7.57 -12.96
CA ILE A 375 -6.13 7.49 -13.91
C ILE A 375 -6.76 6.12 -13.75
N MET A 376 -8.07 6.08 -13.62
CA MET A 376 -8.84 4.86 -13.45
C MET A 376 -9.97 4.80 -14.48
N VAL A 377 -10.14 3.65 -15.10
CA VAL A 377 -11.22 3.35 -16.07
C VAL A 377 -11.95 2.07 -15.67
N GLY A 378 -13.06 1.76 -16.33
CA GLY A 378 -13.82 0.54 -16.06
C GLY A 378 -14.83 0.66 -14.91
N PHE A 379 -15.24 1.88 -14.55
CA PHE A 379 -16.33 2.09 -13.61
C PHE A 379 -17.65 1.52 -14.14
N PRO A 380 -18.57 1.06 -13.25
CA PRO A 380 -19.83 0.44 -13.67
C PRO A 380 -20.63 1.25 -14.70
N ASP A 381 -20.67 2.57 -14.56
CA ASP A 381 -21.44 3.45 -15.46
C ASP A 381 -20.62 4.02 -16.61
N GLU A 382 -19.38 3.56 -16.83
CA GLU A 382 -18.53 4.05 -17.91
C GLU A 382 -19.05 3.62 -19.27
N THR A 383 -18.93 4.50 -20.27
CA THR A 383 -19.21 4.25 -21.69
C THR A 383 -17.94 4.37 -22.51
N GLU A 384 -17.93 3.91 -23.75
CA GLU A 384 -16.78 4.11 -24.65
C GLU A 384 -16.45 5.60 -24.83
N GLU A 385 -17.45 6.47 -24.83
CA GLU A 385 -17.24 7.91 -24.94
C GLU A 385 -16.53 8.48 -23.70
N THR A 386 -16.98 8.15 -22.49
CA THR A 386 -16.35 8.64 -21.25
C THR A 386 -14.95 8.05 -21.06
N PHE A 387 -14.73 6.80 -21.47
CA PHE A 387 -13.42 6.19 -21.54
C PHE A 387 -12.49 6.98 -22.46
N LYS A 388 -12.94 7.25 -23.70
CA LYS A 388 -12.19 8.04 -24.67
C LYS A 388 -11.88 9.45 -24.16
N GLN A 389 -12.86 10.14 -23.56
CA GLN A 389 -12.66 11.46 -22.96
C GLN A 389 -11.57 11.44 -21.90
N THR A 390 -11.50 10.37 -21.09
CA THR A 390 -10.44 10.19 -20.07
C THR A 390 -9.08 10.04 -20.73
N MET A 391 -8.96 9.25 -21.80
CA MET A 391 -7.71 9.09 -22.53
C MET A 391 -7.26 10.38 -23.24
N ASP A 392 -8.20 11.10 -23.86
CA ASP A 392 -7.97 12.39 -24.55
C ASP A 392 -7.65 13.53 -23.55
N PHE A 393 -7.97 13.36 -22.29
CA PHE A 393 -7.67 14.31 -21.23
C PHE A 393 -6.21 14.27 -20.79
N ILE A 394 -5.55 13.12 -20.81
CA ILE A 394 -4.16 12.94 -20.36
C ILE A 394 -3.19 13.93 -21.04
N PRO A 395 -3.20 14.11 -22.39
CA PRO A 395 -2.33 15.08 -23.05
C PRO A 395 -2.64 16.54 -22.70
N LYS A 396 -3.87 16.88 -22.30
CA LYS A 396 -4.28 18.22 -21.86
C LYS A 396 -3.81 18.47 -20.42
N LEU A 397 -3.91 17.47 -19.57
CA LEU A 397 -3.48 17.46 -18.16
C LEU A 397 -1.96 17.63 -18.02
N LYS A 398 -1.18 17.01 -18.91
CA LYS A 398 0.29 17.05 -18.99
C LYS A 398 1.02 16.63 -17.69
N PRO A 399 0.67 15.52 -17.04
CA PRO A 399 1.43 15.02 -15.91
C PRO A 399 2.81 14.54 -16.34
N ASP A 400 3.75 14.46 -15.38
CA ASP A 400 5.07 13.89 -15.61
C ASP A 400 5.05 12.37 -15.74
N ASN A 401 4.06 11.71 -15.12
CA ASN A 401 3.82 10.29 -15.24
C ASN A 401 2.33 9.99 -15.09
N VAL A 402 1.85 8.96 -15.75
CA VAL A 402 0.49 8.43 -15.61
C VAL A 402 0.58 7.04 -14.97
N ILE A 403 -0.18 6.84 -13.90
CA ILE A 403 -0.43 5.52 -13.31
C ILE A 403 -1.84 5.14 -13.70
N PHE A 404 -1.93 4.17 -14.60
CA PHE A 404 -3.19 3.74 -15.18
C PHE A 404 -3.68 2.46 -14.51
N SER A 405 -4.93 2.43 -14.08
CA SER A 405 -5.55 1.29 -13.43
C SER A 405 -6.97 1.04 -13.96
N VAL A 406 -7.44 -0.19 -13.76
CA VAL A 406 -8.82 -0.58 -14.00
C VAL A 406 -9.54 -0.68 -12.67
N PHE A 407 -10.74 -0.12 -12.60
CA PHE A 407 -11.60 -0.24 -11.42
C PHE A 407 -11.72 -1.69 -10.99
N THR A 408 -11.54 -1.91 -9.70
CA THR A 408 -11.72 -3.20 -9.04
C THR A 408 -12.61 -2.97 -7.83
N PRO A 409 -13.75 -3.64 -7.73
CA PRO A 409 -14.64 -3.50 -6.59
C PRO A 409 -14.03 -4.21 -5.37
N TYR A 410 -13.49 -3.42 -4.44
CA TYR A 410 -12.97 -3.94 -3.16
C TYR A 410 -14.04 -3.84 -2.06
N PRO A 411 -14.16 -4.88 -1.21
CA PRO A 411 -15.05 -4.86 -0.05
C PRO A 411 -14.81 -3.61 0.81
N GLY A 412 -15.90 -3.05 1.36
CA GLY A 412 -15.85 -1.81 2.14
C GLY A 412 -16.07 -0.53 1.32
N SER A 413 -15.95 -0.58 0.00
CA SER A 413 -16.28 0.55 -0.87
C SER A 413 -17.77 0.57 -1.23
N ASP A 414 -18.35 1.79 -1.40
CA ASP A 414 -19.77 1.93 -1.78
C ASP A 414 -20.04 1.22 -3.14
N LEU A 415 -19.09 1.30 -4.09
CA LEU A 415 -19.21 0.65 -5.40
C LEU A 415 -19.12 -0.89 -5.35
N PHE A 416 -18.46 -1.46 -4.37
CA PHE A 416 -18.46 -2.91 -4.18
C PHE A 416 -19.88 -3.42 -3.93
N TYR A 417 -20.54 -2.83 -2.95
CA TYR A 417 -21.93 -3.21 -2.61
C TYR A 417 -22.90 -2.90 -3.76
N LYS A 418 -22.69 -1.77 -4.45
CA LYS A 418 -23.48 -1.44 -5.63
C LYS A 418 -23.30 -2.45 -6.78
N CYS A 419 -22.08 -2.94 -7.01
CA CYS A 419 -21.81 -3.98 -7.99
C CYS A 419 -22.50 -5.31 -7.63
N GLN A 420 -22.61 -5.64 -6.34
CA GLN A 420 -23.37 -6.81 -5.88
C GLN A 420 -24.87 -6.62 -6.10
N GLU A 421 -25.45 -5.48 -5.70
CA GLU A 421 -26.86 -5.14 -5.91
C GLU A 421 -27.25 -5.17 -7.39
N ASP A 422 -26.36 -4.67 -8.25
CA ASP A 422 -26.58 -4.62 -9.71
C ASP A 422 -26.28 -5.95 -10.43
N GLY A 423 -25.84 -6.99 -9.70
CA GLY A 423 -25.48 -8.30 -10.27
C GLY A 423 -24.24 -8.30 -11.16
N ILE A 424 -23.36 -7.29 -11.04
CA ILE A 424 -22.08 -7.21 -11.76
C ILE A 424 -21.06 -8.17 -11.16
N ILE A 425 -21.10 -8.35 -9.84
CA ILE A 425 -20.33 -9.34 -9.10
C ILE A 425 -21.29 -10.17 -8.23
N ASP A 426 -20.93 -11.40 -8.00
CA ASP A 426 -21.68 -12.33 -7.13
C ASP A 426 -21.19 -12.33 -5.69
N GLY A 427 -21.80 -13.15 -4.83
CA GLY A 427 -21.43 -13.29 -3.42
C GLY A 427 -20.07 -13.95 -3.20
N ASP A 428 -19.59 -14.73 -4.17
CA ASP A 428 -18.34 -15.50 -4.13
C ASP A 428 -17.21 -14.82 -4.91
N PHE A 429 -17.27 -13.49 -5.03
CA PHE A 429 -16.32 -12.69 -5.77
C PHE A 429 -14.88 -12.92 -5.28
N ASP A 430 -14.08 -13.63 -6.07
CA ASP A 430 -12.70 -14.02 -5.73
C ASP A 430 -11.70 -12.90 -6.05
N LEU A 431 -11.23 -12.20 -5.03
CA LEU A 431 -10.25 -11.13 -5.14
C LEU A 431 -8.84 -11.60 -5.52
N SER A 432 -8.53 -12.89 -5.48
CA SER A 432 -7.29 -13.43 -6.05
C SER A 432 -7.33 -13.39 -7.58
N ILE A 433 -8.51 -13.61 -8.16
CA ILE A 433 -8.75 -13.55 -9.60
C ILE A 433 -8.94 -12.10 -10.07
N TYR A 434 -9.68 -11.30 -9.29
CA TYR A 434 -10.07 -9.94 -9.64
C TYR A 434 -9.32 -8.86 -8.85
N ASN A 435 -8.05 -9.09 -8.52
CA ASN A 435 -7.21 -8.04 -7.94
C ASN A 435 -6.92 -6.93 -8.99
N HIS A 436 -6.40 -5.79 -8.55
CA HIS A 436 -6.20 -4.63 -9.41
C HIS A 436 -5.18 -4.83 -10.58
N GLN A 437 -4.40 -5.93 -10.56
CA GLN A 437 -3.52 -6.32 -11.67
C GLN A 437 -4.18 -7.31 -12.62
N SER A 438 -5.37 -7.78 -12.32
CA SER A 438 -6.02 -8.79 -13.14
C SER A 438 -6.33 -8.27 -14.56
N PRO A 439 -5.92 -9.00 -15.60
CA PRO A 439 -6.32 -8.68 -16.96
C PRO A 439 -7.81 -8.95 -17.20
N LEU A 440 -8.47 -9.69 -16.30
CA LEU A 440 -9.87 -10.08 -16.41
C LEU A 440 -10.86 -9.02 -15.92
N ASN A 441 -10.36 -7.96 -15.27
CA ASN A 441 -11.22 -6.91 -14.72
C ASN A 441 -12.00 -6.18 -15.81
N CYS A 442 -13.33 -6.31 -15.73
CA CYS A 442 -14.30 -5.59 -16.55
C CYS A 442 -15.61 -5.54 -15.78
N PHE A 443 -15.95 -4.39 -15.22
CA PHE A 443 -17.12 -4.19 -14.36
C PHE A 443 -18.09 -3.15 -14.92
N THR A 444 -17.92 -2.77 -16.20
CA THR A 444 -18.80 -1.81 -16.86
C THR A 444 -20.12 -2.46 -17.28
N LYS A 445 -21.24 -1.68 -17.21
CA LYS A 445 -22.56 -2.09 -17.70
C LYS A 445 -22.77 -1.75 -19.19
N ASN A 446 -22.04 -0.77 -19.71
CA ASN A 446 -22.31 -0.14 -20.99
C ASN A 446 -21.30 -0.50 -22.09
N ILE A 447 -20.28 -1.30 -21.77
CA ILE A 447 -19.25 -1.75 -22.71
C ILE A 447 -19.17 -3.26 -22.60
N SER A 448 -19.21 -3.97 -23.73
CA SER A 448 -19.05 -5.43 -23.72
C SER A 448 -17.65 -5.80 -23.24
N LYS A 449 -17.50 -6.99 -22.69
CA LYS A 449 -16.24 -7.47 -22.11
C LYS A 449 -15.10 -7.50 -23.14
N GLU A 450 -15.41 -7.98 -24.35
CA GLU A 450 -14.47 -8.05 -25.48
C GLU A 450 -14.02 -6.65 -25.87
N ARG A 451 -14.99 -5.72 -26.00
CA ARG A 451 -14.71 -4.35 -26.39
C ARG A 451 -13.91 -3.61 -25.30
N PHE A 452 -14.21 -3.84 -24.03
CA PHE A 452 -13.44 -3.25 -22.94
C PHE A 452 -11.98 -3.71 -22.94
N TYR A 453 -11.72 -4.99 -23.22
CA TYR A 453 -10.36 -5.50 -23.32
C TYR A 453 -9.57 -4.89 -24.50
N GLU A 454 -10.22 -4.64 -25.62
CA GLU A 454 -9.59 -3.91 -26.73
C GLU A 454 -9.20 -2.49 -26.31
N LEU A 455 -10.16 -1.74 -25.74
CA LEU A 455 -9.95 -0.37 -25.26
C LEU A 455 -8.83 -0.31 -24.20
N ARG A 456 -8.82 -1.24 -23.25
CA ARG A 456 -7.77 -1.34 -22.25
C ARG A 456 -6.39 -1.54 -22.88
N LYS A 457 -6.27 -2.47 -23.83
CA LYS A 457 -5.02 -2.75 -24.53
C LYS A 457 -4.50 -1.54 -25.31
N GLU A 458 -5.41 -0.77 -25.91
CA GLU A 458 -5.07 0.49 -26.59
C GLU A 458 -4.60 1.55 -25.57
N ALA A 459 -5.30 1.67 -24.42
CA ALA A 459 -4.96 2.59 -23.37
C ALA A 459 -3.60 2.27 -22.72
N ASP A 460 -3.31 0.99 -22.42
CA ASP A 460 -2.01 0.55 -21.90
C ASP A 460 -0.87 1.00 -22.82
N LYS A 461 -0.98 0.73 -24.14
CA LYS A 461 0.00 1.15 -25.14
C LYS A 461 0.14 2.67 -25.23
N PHE A 462 -0.98 3.39 -25.11
CA PHE A 462 -0.96 4.86 -25.15
C PHE A 462 -0.22 5.40 -23.93
N VAL A 463 -0.54 4.91 -22.73
CA VAL A 463 0.08 5.35 -21.47
C VAL A 463 1.58 5.03 -21.44
N GLU A 464 1.99 3.85 -21.89
CA GLU A 464 3.41 3.49 -22.01
C GLU A 464 4.18 4.49 -22.91
N ARG A 465 3.62 4.79 -24.09
CA ARG A 465 4.21 5.76 -25.01
C ARG A 465 4.24 7.18 -24.41
N TYR A 466 3.18 7.57 -23.72
CA TYR A 466 3.10 8.86 -23.05
C TYR A 466 4.19 8.99 -21.99
N ASN A 467 4.30 8.03 -21.09
CA ASN A 467 5.27 8.00 -20.00
C ASN A 467 6.72 7.98 -20.54
N ALA A 468 7.00 7.19 -21.57
CA ALA A 468 8.31 7.17 -22.23
C ALA A 468 8.70 8.53 -22.80
N LYS A 469 7.77 9.21 -23.51
CA LYS A 469 7.99 10.57 -24.02
C LYS A 469 8.20 11.61 -22.91
N ALA A 470 7.40 11.53 -21.83
CA ALA A 470 7.53 12.43 -20.68
C ALA A 470 8.89 12.24 -19.98
N LYS A 471 9.31 10.99 -19.77
CA LYS A 471 10.62 10.64 -19.21
C LYS A 471 11.78 11.17 -20.07
N PHE A 472 11.70 10.99 -21.40
CA PHE A 472 12.69 11.52 -22.34
C PHE A 472 12.81 13.04 -22.27
N LYS A 473 11.67 13.77 -22.28
CA LYS A 473 11.65 15.23 -22.17
C LYS A 473 12.28 15.74 -20.87
N ARG A 474 12.02 15.07 -19.72
CA ARG A 474 12.64 15.39 -18.43
C ARG A 474 14.16 15.17 -18.47
N GLY A 475 14.59 14.04 -19.04
CA GLY A 475 16.01 13.75 -19.25
C GLY A 475 16.73 14.82 -20.07
N MET A 476 16.11 15.24 -21.18
CA MET A 476 16.66 16.32 -22.02
C MET A 476 16.69 17.68 -21.33
N LYS A 477 15.67 18.01 -20.49
CA LYS A 477 15.67 19.24 -19.69
C LYS A 477 16.76 19.20 -18.62
N ALA A 478 16.96 18.06 -17.97
CA ALA A 478 18.04 17.87 -17.00
C ALA A 478 19.42 18.01 -17.66
N LEU A 479 19.62 17.46 -18.85
CA LEU A 479 20.83 17.62 -19.67
C LEU A 479 21.16 19.09 -19.96
N LYS A 480 20.15 19.89 -20.32
CA LYS A 480 20.31 21.31 -20.60
C LYS A 480 20.67 22.14 -19.34
N ASN A 481 20.09 21.78 -18.18
CA ASN A 481 20.23 22.58 -16.95
C ASN A 481 21.47 22.22 -16.11
N ILE A 482 21.92 20.96 -16.14
CA ILE A 482 22.96 20.43 -15.23
C ILE A 482 24.28 20.13 -16.00
N GLY A 483 24.25 20.22 -17.34
CA GLY A 483 25.37 19.87 -18.22
C GLY A 483 25.56 18.35 -18.41
N ILE A 484 26.23 18.00 -19.51
CA ILE A 484 26.33 16.61 -19.99
C ILE A 484 26.97 15.68 -18.94
N LYS A 485 28.03 16.11 -18.23
CA LYS A 485 28.75 15.26 -17.27
C LYS A 485 27.93 14.91 -16.01
N ALA A 486 27.16 15.86 -15.47
CA ALA A 486 26.36 15.62 -14.25
C ALA A 486 25.08 14.84 -14.55
N THR A 487 24.50 15.03 -15.75
CA THR A 487 23.36 14.25 -16.22
C THR A 487 23.78 12.82 -16.56
N PHE A 488 24.93 12.63 -17.21
CA PHE A 488 25.51 11.30 -17.43
C PHE A 488 25.77 10.58 -16.09
N ARG A 489 26.24 11.25 -15.04
CA ARG A 489 26.40 10.68 -13.71
C ARG A 489 25.04 10.26 -13.09
N LYS A 490 24.01 11.09 -13.21
CA LYS A 490 22.65 10.78 -12.73
C LYS A 490 21.97 9.70 -13.58
N VAL A 491 22.08 9.78 -14.90
CA VAL A 491 21.56 8.78 -15.85
C VAL A 491 22.39 7.51 -15.75
N TYR A 492 23.72 7.60 -15.62
CA TYR A 492 24.61 6.45 -15.47
C TYR A 492 24.44 5.77 -14.10
N SER A 493 24.22 6.49 -13.01
CA SER A 493 23.86 5.88 -11.73
C SER A 493 22.49 5.20 -11.81
N HIS A 494 21.56 5.76 -12.54
CA HIS A 494 20.23 5.17 -12.77
C HIS A 494 20.29 4.05 -13.83
N PHE A 495 21.04 4.19 -14.92
CA PHE A 495 21.31 3.15 -15.91
C PHE A 495 22.31 2.10 -15.41
N TYR A 496 23.31 2.48 -14.62
CA TYR A 496 24.25 1.51 -14.04
C TYR A 496 23.57 0.65 -12.98
N SER A 497 22.64 1.18 -12.23
CA SER A 497 21.76 0.35 -11.39
C SER A 497 20.85 -0.57 -12.24
N HIS A 498 20.49 -0.18 -13.46
CA HIS A 498 19.72 -1.03 -14.39
C HIS A 498 20.62 -1.89 -15.30
N PHE A 499 21.76 -1.40 -15.78
CA PHE A 499 22.58 -2.04 -16.82
C PHE A 499 23.62 -3.03 -16.25
N VAL A 500 24.20 -2.78 -15.09
CA VAL A 500 25.06 -3.76 -14.37
C VAL A 500 24.23 -4.96 -13.90
N ARG A 501 22.91 -4.78 -13.78
CA ARG A 501 21.97 -5.88 -13.58
C ARG A 501 21.72 -6.74 -14.82
N TYR A 502 22.00 -6.23 -16.03
CA TYR A 502 21.76 -6.95 -17.29
C TYR A 502 22.96 -7.76 -17.80
N ILE A 503 24.17 -7.46 -17.32
CA ILE A 503 25.44 -8.10 -17.81
C ILE A 503 25.96 -9.15 -16.83
N ARG A 504 25.34 -9.35 -15.65
CA ARG A 504 25.69 -10.41 -14.70
C ARG A 504 24.62 -11.51 -14.58
N THR A 505 24.01 -11.87 -15.69
CA THR A 505 23.22 -13.11 -15.85
C THR A 505 23.95 -14.02 -16.80
#